data_5334bf9d7e106d36ab2d866925c943df
#
_entry.id   5334bf9d7e106d36ab2d866925c943df
#
_cell.length_a   1.000
_cell.length_b   1.000
_cell.length_c   1.000
_cell.angle_alpha   90.00
_cell.angle_beta   90.00
_cell.angle_gamma   90.00
#
_symmetry.space_group_name_H-M   'P 1'
#
loop_
_entity.id
_entity.type
_entity.pdbx_description
1 polymer ?
#
loop_
_entity_poly.entity_id
_entity_poly.type
_entity_poly.pdbx_seq_one_letter_code
_entity_poly.pdbx_strand_id
1 'polypeptide(L)'
;MASATINPTRMELNRLKGRLKTATRGHKLLKDKRDELMKQFLEIVRRNRALRKKVEQGLEEANAAFTVASALMSPEMLEQALLYPKQSVELDMTFQNIMSVNVPRYAFHTRNEDPAEIYPYGFAQTSGELDAALEALSNVFRDMLELAEVEKTMQLLAEDIEKTRRRVNALEYVMIPDFQQKIRYISMKLDENERGNITRLMKVKDMVLQEAHEFQQPAS
;
A
#
# COMPACT_ATOMS: atom_id res chain seq x y z
N MET A 1 -17.58 24.92 -1.75
CA MET A 1 -17.79 23.93 -2.83
C MET A 1 -19.24 24.02 -3.28
N ALA A 2 -19.50 24.27 -4.57
CA ALA A 2 -20.85 24.36 -5.11
C ALA A 2 -21.57 23.01 -4.88
N SER A 3 -22.60 23.01 -4.06
CA SER A 3 -23.48 21.85 -3.90
C SER A 3 -24.18 21.65 -5.25
N ALA A 4 -23.82 20.58 -5.94
CA ALA A 4 -24.61 20.15 -7.10
C ALA A 4 -26.07 20.11 -6.68
N THR A 5 -26.94 20.84 -7.41
CA THR A 5 -28.38 20.87 -7.19
C THR A 5 -28.93 19.47 -7.31
N ILE A 6 -29.19 18.83 -6.16
CA ILE A 6 -29.70 17.46 -6.08
C ILE A 6 -31.22 17.56 -6.16
N ASN A 7 -31.82 16.86 -7.11
CA ASN A 7 -33.28 16.77 -7.19
C ASN A 7 -33.82 15.94 -6.01
N PRO A 8 -34.67 16.50 -5.13
CA PRO A 8 -35.19 15.83 -3.96
C PRO A 8 -36.30 14.84 -4.33
N THR A 9 -35.92 13.64 -4.76
CA THR A 9 -36.82 12.55 -5.12
C THR A 9 -36.64 11.34 -4.21
N ARG A 10 -37.70 10.55 -3.99
CA ARG A 10 -37.62 9.28 -3.24
C ARG A 10 -36.64 8.29 -3.88
N MET A 11 -36.54 8.30 -5.21
CA MET A 11 -35.60 7.45 -5.94
C MET A 11 -34.14 7.81 -5.63
N GLU A 12 -33.81 9.11 -5.65
CA GLU A 12 -32.45 9.57 -5.35
C GLU A 12 -32.10 9.36 -3.87
N LEU A 13 -33.08 9.50 -2.96
CA LEU A 13 -32.90 9.16 -1.55
C LEU A 13 -32.48 7.69 -1.36
N ASN A 14 -33.19 6.76 -2.00
CA ASN A 14 -32.88 5.33 -1.90
C ASN A 14 -31.52 5.00 -2.52
N ARG A 15 -31.19 5.65 -3.65
CA ARG A 15 -29.88 5.52 -4.30
C ARG A 15 -28.74 5.98 -3.38
N LEU A 16 -28.89 7.13 -2.75
CA LEU A 16 -27.90 7.67 -1.81
C LEU A 16 -27.76 6.84 -0.55
N LYS A 17 -28.87 6.32 0.00
CA LYS A 17 -28.83 5.36 1.12
C LYS A 17 -28.07 4.08 0.76
N GLY A 18 -28.28 3.56 -0.44
CA GLY A 18 -27.53 2.41 -0.97
C GLY A 18 -26.03 2.71 -1.09
N ARG A 19 -25.69 3.86 -1.65
CA ARG A 19 -24.29 4.31 -1.76
C ARG A 19 -23.63 4.52 -0.40
N LEU A 20 -24.34 5.12 0.56
CA LEU A 20 -23.83 5.28 1.92
C LEU A 20 -23.53 3.92 2.58
N LYS A 21 -24.44 2.96 2.44
CA LYS A 21 -24.24 1.60 2.97
C LYS A 21 -23.01 0.92 2.36
N THR A 22 -22.83 1.06 1.04
CA THR A 22 -21.64 0.53 0.34
C THR A 22 -20.37 1.25 0.76
N ALA A 23 -20.40 2.59 0.88
CA ALA A 23 -19.25 3.38 1.32
C ALA A 23 -18.81 3.03 2.76
N THR A 24 -19.77 2.85 3.67
CA THR A 24 -19.50 2.45 5.07
C THR A 24 -18.88 1.05 5.15
N ARG A 25 -19.40 0.10 4.35
CA ARG A 25 -18.80 -1.24 4.28
C ARG A 25 -17.40 -1.21 3.67
N GLY A 26 -17.23 -0.47 2.57
CA GLY A 26 -15.94 -0.29 1.91
C GLY A 26 -14.91 0.38 2.81
N HIS A 27 -15.32 1.39 3.59
CA HIS A 27 -14.46 2.03 4.60
C HIS A 27 -13.95 1.01 5.62
N LYS A 28 -14.85 0.18 6.19
CA LYS A 28 -14.46 -0.84 7.17
C LYS A 28 -13.46 -1.85 6.57
N LEU A 29 -13.76 -2.40 5.39
CA LEU A 29 -12.88 -3.37 4.72
C LEU A 29 -11.51 -2.79 4.37
N LEU A 30 -11.46 -1.53 3.90
CA LEU A 30 -10.19 -0.87 3.59
C LEU A 30 -9.40 -0.53 4.85
N LYS A 31 -10.08 -0.21 5.95
CA LYS A 31 -9.44 -0.01 7.26
C LYS A 31 -8.83 -1.31 7.77
N ASP A 32 -9.57 -2.41 7.72
CA ASP A 32 -9.08 -3.73 8.12
C ASP A 32 -7.89 -4.17 7.24
N LYS A 33 -7.97 -3.94 5.91
CA LYS A 33 -6.84 -4.19 4.98
C LYS A 33 -5.61 -3.36 5.35
N ARG A 34 -5.78 -2.06 5.62
CA ARG A 34 -4.67 -1.18 6.00
C ARG A 34 -3.99 -1.65 7.29
N ASP A 35 -4.78 -2.02 8.28
CA ASP A 35 -4.28 -2.42 9.59
C ASP A 35 -3.50 -3.75 9.50
N GLU A 36 -3.94 -4.67 8.65
CA GLU A 36 -3.22 -5.93 8.39
C GLU A 36 -1.93 -5.71 7.58
N LEU A 37 -1.98 -4.86 6.53
CA LEU A 37 -0.77 -4.46 5.79
C LEU A 37 0.25 -3.78 6.70
N MET A 38 -0.20 -2.98 7.67
CA MET A 38 0.69 -2.33 8.62
C MET A 38 1.39 -3.34 9.54
N LYS A 39 0.73 -4.40 9.98
CA LYS A 39 1.37 -5.46 10.77
C LYS A 39 2.49 -6.14 9.98
N GLN A 40 2.19 -6.57 8.76
CA GLN A 40 3.16 -7.21 7.88
C GLN A 40 4.34 -6.28 7.56
N PHE A 41 4.05 -5.00 7.31
CA PHE A 41 5.07 -3.99 7.09
C PHE A 41 6.01 -3.87 8.30
N LEU A 42 5.49 -3.84 9.53
CA LEU A 42 6.32 -3.74 10.74
C LEU A 42 7.21 -4.97 10.94
N GLU A 43 6.74 -6.17 10.58
CA GLU A 43 7.56 -7.39 10.61
C GLU A 43 8.71 -7.31 9.60
N ILE A 44 8.42 -6.86 8.38
CA ILE A 44 9.42 -6.68 7.33
C ILE A 44 10.43 -5.60 7.71
N VAL A 45 10.00 -4.49 8.32
CA VAL A 45 10.90 -3.43 8.82
C VAL A 45 11.89 -3.98 9.88
N ARG A 46 11.41 -4.85 10.78
CA ARG A 46 12.29 -5.48 11.78
C ARG A 46 13.33 -6.39 11.11
N ARG A 47 12.89 -7.21 10.14
CA ARG A 47 13.79 -8.07 9.36
C ARG A 47 14.80 -7.25 8.56
N ASN A 48 14.34 -6.19 7.89
CA ASN A 48 15.21 -5.26 7.15
C ASN A 48 16.29 -4.68 8.05
N ARG A 49 15.92 -4.18 9.23
CA ARG A 49 16.87 -3.60 10.18
C ARG A 49 17.92 -4.62 10.66
N ALA A 50 17.52 -5.86 10.90
CA ALA A 50 18.44 -6.92 11.32
C ALA A 50 19.41 -7.30 10.20
N LEU A 51 18.90 -7.48 8.97
CA LEU A 51 19.72 -7.78 7.78
C LEU A 51 20.68 -6.62 7.46
N ARG A 52 20.19 -5.39 7.50
CA ARG A 52 21.02 -4.20 7.24
C ARG A 52 22.20 -4.12 8.19
N LYS A 53 21.96 -4.32 9.50
CA LYS A 53 23.03 -4.35 10.48
C LYS A 53 24.06 -5.47 10.20
N LYS A 54 23.57 -6.66 9.79
CA LYS A 54 24.43 -7.79 9.42
C LYS A 54 25.28 -7.47 8.20
N VAL A 55 24.67 -6.87 7.18
CA VAL A 55 25.38 -6.44 5.95
C VAL A 55 26.40 -5.34 6.25
N GLU A 56 26.03 -4.33 7.05
CA GLU A 56 26.96 -3.26 7.45
C GLU A 56 28.17 -3.82 8.18
N GLN A 57 27.99 -4.72 9.14
CA GLN A 57 29.08 -5.37 9.86
C GLN A 57 29.98 -6.20 8.93
N GLY A 58 29.39 -7.03 8.06
CA GLY A 58 30.17 -7.85 7.14
C GLY A 58 30.93 -7.03 6.08
N LEU A 59 30.34 -5.91 5.61
CA LEU A 59 31.05 -4.99 4.73
C LEU A 59 32.19 -4.26 5.44
N GLU A 60 32.03 -3.93 6.72
CA GLU A 60 33.09 -3.34 7.53
C GLU A 60 34.27 -4.32 7.67
N GLU A 61 33.99 -5.60 7.97
CA GLU A 61 35.00 -6.67 8.04
C GLU A 61 35.71 -6.88 6.69
N ALA A 62 34.93 -6.98 5.60
CA ALA A 62 35.49 -7.15 4.25
C ALA A 62 36.36 -5.97 3.83
N ASN A 63 35.91 -4.73 4.09
CA ASN A 63 36.69 -3.52 3.78
C ASN A 63 37.98 -3.40 4.64
N ALA A 64 37.89 -3.81 5.93
CA ALA A 64 39.09 -3.82 6.77
C ALA A 64 40.16 -4.80 6.24
N ALA A 65 39.73 -6.05 5.91
CA ALA A 65 40.64 -7.03 5.31
C ALA A 65 41.21 -6.56 3.97
N PHE A 66 40.37 -5.95 3.10
CA PHE A 66 40.80 -5.39 1.82
C PHE A 66 41.82 -4.23 2.00
N THR A 67 41.63 -3.39 3.01
CA THR A 67 42.57 -2.29 3.32
C THR A 67 43.93 -2.83 3.71
N VAL A 68 43.97 -3.91 4.50
CA VAL A 68 45.25 -4.59 4.86
C VAL A 68 45.90 -5.22 3.63
N ALA A 69 45.11 -5.94 2.81
CA ALA A 69 45.60 -6.51 1.55
C ALA A 69 46.21 -5.44 0.61
N SER A 70 45.52 -4.29 0.47
CA SER A 70 45.97 -3.16 -0.33
C SER A 70 47.24 -2.51 0.20
N ALA A 71 47.50 -2.59 1.49
CA ALA A 71 48.74 -2.08 2.09
C ALA A 71 49.92 -3.04 1.89
N LEU A 72 49.69 -4.33 1.71
CA LEU A 72 50.71 -5.37 1.53
C LEU A 72 51.07 -5.62 0.05
N MET A 73 50.15 -5.33 -0.86
CA MET A 73 50.28 -5.58 -2.30
C MET A 73 50.49 -4.27 -3.05
N SER A 74 51.23 -4.34 -4.21
CA SER A 74 51.28 -3.18 -5.09
C SER A 74 49.92 -2.93 -5.78
N PRO A 75 49.56 -1.67 -6.08
CA PRO A 75 48.30 -1.36 -6.74
C PRO A 75 48.12 -2.08 -8.09
N GLU A 76 49.18 -2.25 -8.83
CA GLU A 76 49.21 -2.92 -10.14
C GLU A 76 48.88 -4.43 -9.99
N MET A 77 49.45 -5.09 -8.97
CA MET A 77 49.15 -6.50 -8.67
C MET A 77 47.73 -6.70 -8.23
N LEU A 78 47.18 -5.80 -7.40
CA LEU A 78 45.81 -5.85 -6.95
C LEU A 78 44.82 -5.68 -8.12
N GLU A 79 45.09 -4.74 -9.02
CA GLU A 79 44.31 -4.51 -10.23
C GLU A 79 44.31 -5.74 -11.15
N GLN A 80 45.47 -6.34 -11.37
CA GLN A 80 45.61 -7.56 -12.16
C GLN A 80 44.87 -8.75 -11.54
N ALA A 81 44.91 -8.91 -10.22
CA ALA A 81 44.23 -9.99 -9.50
C ALA A 81 42.72 -9.92 -9.62
N LEU A 82 42.15 -8.71 -9.65
CA LEU A 82 40.69 -8.49 -9.67
C LEU A 82 40.14 -8.23 -11.08
N LEU A 83 40.97 -8.20 -12.13
CA LEU A 83 40.56 -7.81 -13.48
C LEU A 83 39.49 -8.75 -14.09
N TYR A 84 39.58 -10.05 -13.81
CA TYR A 84 38.67 -11.06 -14.38
C TYR A 84 37.95 -11.83 -13.30
N PRO A 85 36.69 -11.46 -12.96
CA PRO A 85 35.91 -12.22 -12.00
C PRO A 85 35.59 -13.61 -12.56
N LYS A 86 35.85 -14.67 -11.80
CA LYS A 86 35.46 -16.04 -12.14
C LYS A 86 33.99 -16.33 -11.87
N GLN A 87 33.44 -15.73 -10.85
CA GLN A 87 32.04 -15.91 -10.45
C GLN A 87 31.13 -14.96 -11.21
N SER A 88 30.03 -15.50 -11.73
CA SER A 88 28.89 -14.72 -12.21
C SER A 88 27.63 -15.16 -11.47
N VAL A 89 26.80 -14.20 -11.14
CA VAL A 89 25.53 -14.43 -10.46
C VAL A 89 24.39 -14.06 -11.40
N GLU A 90 23.51 -15.01 -11.68
CA GLU A 90 22.30 -14.78 -12.43
C GLU A 90 21.14 -14.62 -11.45
N LEU A 91 20.32 -13.60 -11.66
CA LEU A 91 19.17 -13.27 -10.81
C LEU A 91 17.86 -13.57 -11.53
N ASP A 92 17.14 -14.56 -11.03
CA ASP A 92 15.78 -14.85 -11.46
C ASP A 92 14.77 -14.14 -10.56
N MET A 93 13.92 -13.32 -11.18
CA MET A 93 12.90 -12.57 -10.46
C MET A 93 11.52 -13.19 -10.67
N THR A 94 10.93 -13.67 -9.61
CA THR A 94 9.53 -14.12 -9.55
C THR A 94 8.70 -13.16 -8.72
N PHE A 95 7.36 -13.19 -8.87
CA PHE A 95 6.48 -12.32 -8.09
C PHE A 95 5.59 -13.15 -7.19
N GLN A 96 5.51 -12.75 -5.93
CA GLN A 96 4.58 -13.28 -4.95
C GLN A 96 3.53 -12.22 -4.62
N ASN A 97 2.27 -12.65 -4.47
CA ASN A 97 1.20 -11.74 -4.06
C ASN A 97 1.03 -11.73 -2.55
N ILE A 98 1.17 -10.55 -1.94
CA ILE A 98 0.92 -10.30 -0.52
C ILE A 98 -0.22 -9.29 -0.42
N MET A 99 -1.41 -9.72 -0.04
CA MET A 99 -2.60 -8.88 0.14
C MET A 99 -2.90 -7.94 -1.05
N SER A 100 -2.81 -8.47 -2.27
CA SER A 100 -2.98 -7.74 -3.54
C SER A 100 -1.80 -6.82 -3.93
N VAL A 101 -0.67 -6.91 -3.24
CA VAL A 101 0.59 -6.29 -3.63
C VAL A 101 1.50 -7.35 -4.22
N ASN A 102 1.95 -7.15 -5.46
CA ASN A 102 2.92 -8.05 -6.08
C ASN A 102 4.32 -7.64 -5.64
N VAL A 103 4.93 -8.50 -4.82
CA VAL A 103 6.30 -8.30 -4.32
C VAL A 103 7.25 -9.22 -5.05
N PRO A 104 8.47 -8.75 -5.37
CA PRO A 104 9.48 -9.60 -6.02
C PRO A 104 10.04 -10.63 -5.04
N ARG A 105 10.35 -11.79 -5.57
CA ARG A 105 11.15 -12.84 -4.94
C ARG A 105 12.36 -13.08 -5.79
N TYR A 106 13.54 -13.00 -5.20
CA TYR A 106 14.82 -13.18 -5.87
C TYR A 106 15.35 -14.59 -5.64
N ALA A 107 15.55 -15.32 -6.73
CA ALA A 107 16.34 -16.54 -6.74
C ALA A 107 17.65 -16.23 -7.49
N PHE A 108 18.77 -16.56 -6.89
CA PHE A 108 20.06 -16.32 -7.50
C PHE A 108 20.77 -17.64 -7.69
N HIS A 109 21.35 -17.80 -8.87
CA HIS A 109 22.15 -18.93 -9.27
C HIS A 109 23.57 -18.45 -9.50
N THR A 110 24.48 -19.02 -8.74
CA THR A 110 25.92 -18.81 -8.99
C THR A 110 26.38 -19.76 -10.09
N ARG A 111 27.23 -19.29 -10.98
CA ARG A 111 27.75 -20.12 -12.07
C ARG A 111 28.40 -21.39 -11.57
N ASN A 112 29.14 -21.30 -10.46
CA ASN A 112 29.83 -22.43 -9.85
C ASN A 112 29.43 -22.49 -8.37
N GLU A 113 29.06 -23.68 -7.92
CA GLU A 113 28.73 -23.94 -6.49
C GLU A 113 29.97 -24.20 -5.62
N ASP A 114 31.15 -24.36 -6.26
CA ASP A 114 32.39 -24.68 -5.56
C ASP A 114 32.95 -23.42 -4.87
N PRO A 115 33.10 -23.41 -3.52
CA PRO A 115 33.69 -22.30 -2.78
C PRO A 115 35.14 -21.95 -3.22
N ALA A 116 35.87 -22.92 -3.77
CA ALA A 116 37.25 -22.71 -4.23
C ALA A 116 37.33 -21.82 -5.50
N GLU A 117 36.26 -21.66 -6.24
CA GLU A 117 36.24 -20.84 -7.46
C GLU A 117 35.90 -19.35 -7.23
N ILE A 118 35.88 -18.91 -5.98
CA ILE A 118 35.72 -17.48 -5.64
C ILE A 118 36.95 -16.69 -6.05
N TYR A 119 38.16 -17.33 -6.05
CA TYR A 119 39.43 -16.66 -6.28
C TYR A 119 39.73 -16.56 -7.78
N PRO A 120 39.81 -15.32 -8.37
CA PRO A 120 40.10 -15.12 -9.78
C PRO A 120 41.55 -15.19 -10.13
N TYR A 121 42.44 -15.36 -9.16
CA TYR A 121 43.88 -15.29 -9.28
C TYR A 121 44.59 -16.56 -8.83
N GLY A 122 45.86 -16.70 -9.16
CA GLY A 122 46.72 -17.78 -8.69
C GLY A 122 47.43 -17.43 -7.39
N PHE A 123 47.87 -18.43 -6.65
CA PHE A 123 48.53 -18.29 -5.35
C PHE A 123 49.93 -17.58 -5.40
N ALA A 124 50.50 -17.40 -6.59
CA ALA A 124 51.75 -16.71 -6.75
C ALA A 124 51.50 -15.19 -6.76
N GLN A 125 52.12 -14.46 -5.85
CA GLN A 125 52.12 -12.99 -5.75
C GLN A 125 50.82 -12.38 -5.12
N THR A 126 49.96 -13.16 -4.54
CA THR A 126 48.76 -12.68 -3.81
C THR A 126 48.90 -12.92 -2.31
N SER A 127 48.34 -12.01 -1.48
CA SER A 127 48.40 -12.14 -0.04
C SER A 127 47.16 -12.90 0.46
N GLY A 128 47.31 -13.69 1.56
CA GLY A 128 46.18 -14.37 2.21
C GLY A 128 45.13 -13.42 2.77
N GLU A 129 45.49 -12.16 2.99
CA GLU A 129 44.51 -11.13 3.43
C GLU A 129 43.52 -10.76 2.31
N LEU A 130 43.92 -10.88 1.03
CA LEU A 130 43.00 -10.71 -0.11
C LEU A 130 41.99 -11.85 -0.18
N ASP A 131 42.45 -13.08 0.14
CA ASP A 131 41.54 -14.25 0.19
C ASP A 131 40.50 -14.07 1.29
N ALA A 132 40.92 -13.62 2.47
CA ALA A 132 40.01 -13.32 3.58
C ALA A 132 38.98 -12.21 3.23
N ALA A 133 39.41 -11.18 2.53
CA ALA A 133 38.53 -10.10 2.07
C ALA A 133 37.47 -10.58 1.08
N LEU A 134 37.87 -11.43 0.10
CA LEU A 134 36.96 -11.98 -0.89
C LEU A 134 35.97 -12.99 -0.27
N GLU A 135 36.43 -13.81 0.68
CA GLU A 135 35.53 -14.73 1.42
C GLU A 135 34.50 -13.94 2.22
N ALA A 136 34.93 -12.94 2.98
CA ALA A 136 34.02 -12.06 3.72
C ALA A 136 33.01 -11.37 2.78
N LEU A 137 33.44 -10.83 1.64
CA LEU A 137 32.58 -10.20 0.64
C LEU A 137 31.58 -11.19 0.04
N SER A 138 32.02 -12.42 -0.29
CA SER A 138 31.13 -13.46 -0.84
C SER A 138 30.03 -13.85 0.14
N ASN A 139 30.35 -13.94 1.43
CA ASN A 139 29.37 -14.22 2.46
C ASN A 139 28.34 -13.08 2.62
N VAL A 140 28.81 -11.83 2.60
CA VAL A 140 27.96 -10.63 2.70
C VAL A 140 27.11 -10.46 1.45
N PHE A 141 27.61 -10.81 0.28
CA PHE A 141 26.89 -10.64 -0.99
C PHE A 141 25.53 -11.32 -0.99
N ARG A 142 25.44 -12.52 -0.42
CA ARG A 142 24.17 -13.22 -0.27
C ARG A 142 23.19 -12.46 0.62
N ASP A 143 23.66 -11.92 1.75
CA ASP A 143 22.85 -11.10 2.65
C ASP A 143 22.42 -9.78 2.00
N MET A 144 23.25 -9.20 1.13
CA MET A 144 22.92 -8.00 0.34
C MET A 144 21.78 -8.25 -0.65
N LEU A 145 21.77 -9.39 -1.34
CA LEU A 145 20.67 -9.77 -2.24
C LEU A 145 19.36 -9.98 -1.48
N GLU A 146 19.40 -10.64 -0.32
CA GLU A 146 18.24 -10.80 0.54
C GLU A 146 17.76 -9.43 1.06
N LEU A 147 18.66 -8.54 1.44
CA LEU A 147 18.34 -7.19 1.85
C LEU A 147 17.65 -6.41 0.73
N ALA A 148 18.12 -6.50 -0.50
CA ALA A 148 17.53 -5.84 -1.66
C ALA A 148 16.08 -6.32 -1.92
N GLU A 149 15.80 -7.63 -1.77
CA GLU A 149 14.45 -8.20 -1.87
C GLU A 149 13.54 -7.62 -0.80
N VAL A 150 14.00 -7.61 0.45
CA VAL A 150 13.24 -7.11 1.60
C VAL A 150 12.99 -5.62 1.49
N GLU A 151 13.97 -4.82 1.07
CA GLU A 151 13.81 -3.38 0.87
C GLU A 151 12.81 -3.07 -0.25
N LYS A 152 12.87 -3.79 -1.37
CA LYS A 152 11.90 -3.61 -2.45
C LYS A 152 10.49 -3.98 -2.03
N THR A 153 10.35 -5.08 -1.29
CA THR A 153 9.06 -5.50 -0.71
C THR A 153 8.51 -4.44 0.25
N MET A 154 9.35 -3.91 1.12
CA MET A 154 8.98 -2.85 2.07
C MET A 154 8.51 -1.59 1.33
N GLN A 155 9.20 -1.17 0.26
CA GLN A 155 8.83 -0.01 -0.54
C GLN A 155 7.45 -0.18 -1.18
N LEU A 156 7.18 -1.33 -1.81
CA LEU A 156 5.90 -1.62 -2.45
C LEU A 156 4.72 -1.67 -1.46
N LEU A 157 4.95 -2.26 -0.28
CA LEU A 157 3.95 -2.28 0.79
C LEU A 157 3.68 -0.87 1.34
N ALA A 158 4.71 -0.05 1.53
CA ALA A 158 4.56 1.34 1.98
C ALA A 158 3.71 2.16 1.00
N GLU A 159 3.93 2.01 -0.30
CA GLU A 159 3.11 2.67 -1.33
C GLU A 159 1.65 2.24 -1.29
N ASP A 160 1.35 0.95 -1.11
CA ASP A 160 -0.04 0.48 -1.04
C ASP A 160 -0.72 0.90 0.27
N ILE A 161 0.01 0.91 1.39
CA ILE A 161 -0.47 1.45 2.67
C ILE A 161 -0.84 2.93 2.51
N GLU A 162 0.00 3.73 1.84
CA GLU A 162 -0.29 5.15 1.61
C GLU A 162 -1.51 5.33 0.70
N LYS A 163 -1.61 4.58 -0.40
CA LYS A 163 -2.77 4.60 -1.31
C LYS A 163 -4.05 4.20 -0.56
N THR A 164 -3.98 3.15 0.25
CA THR A 164 -5.13 2.67 1.04
C THR A 164 -5.52 3.68 2.12
N ARG A 165 -4.55 4.29 2.81
CA ARG A 165 -4.78 5.37 3.79
C ARG A 165 -5.50 6.57 3.16
N ARG A 166 -5.06 7.01 1.97
CA ARG A 166 -5.72 8.11 1.25
C ARG A 166 -7.17 7.76 0.91
N ARG A 167 -7.46 6.52 0.47
CA ARG A 167 -8.81 6.04 0.17
C ARG A 167 -9.70 5.98 1.41
N VAL A 168 -9.17 5.47 2.53
CA VAL A 168 -9.87 5.43 3.81
C VAL A 168 -10.23 6.84 4.27
N ASN A 169 -9.28 7.77 4.26
CA ASN A 169 -9.51 9.16 4.64
C ASN A 169 -10.54 9.86 3.73
N ALA A 170 -10.48 9.63 2.41
CA ALA A 170 -11.45 10.19 1.48
C ALA A 170 -12.88 9.68 1.75
N LEU A 171 -13.03 8.39 2.08
CA LEU A 171 -14.32 7.82 2.46
C LEU A 171 -14.83 8.41 3.78
N GLU A 172 -13.97 8.48 4.80
CA GLU A 172 -14.34 8.88 6.17
C GLU A 172 -14.67 10.36 6.27
N TYR A 173 -13.83 11.22 5.71
CA TYR A 173 -13.94 12.67 5.93
C TYR A 173 -14.66 13.43 4.81
N VAL A 174 -14.79 12.83 3.62
CA VAL A 174 -15.41 13.52 2.48
C VAL A 174 -16.67 12.81 2.03
N MET A 175 -16.60 11.53 1.64
CA MET A 175 -17.71 10.85 0.97
C MET A 175 -18.87 10.48 1.91
N ILE A 176 -18.56 9.92 3.07
CA ILE A 176 -19.61 9.51 4.04
C ILE A 176 -20.37 10.72 4.58
N PRO A 177 -19.72 11.80 5.06
CA PRO A 177 -20.40 13.01 5.51
C PRO A 177 -21.21 13.69 4.40
N ASP A 178 -20.69 13.74 3.17
CA ASP A 178 -21.40 14.32 2.02
C ASP A 178 -22.69 13.55 1.72
N PHE A 179 -22.64 12.20 1.71
CA PHE A 179 -23.84 11.38 1.54
C PHE A 179 -24.84 11.59 2.68
N GLN A 180 -24.39 11.68 3.92
CA GLN A 180 -25.26 11.93 5.08
C GLN A 180 -25.94 13.30 4.98
N GLN A 181 -25.22 14.36 4.60
CA GLN A 181 -25.80 15.68 4.41
C GLN A 181 -26.84 15.69 3.28
N LYS A 182 -26.53 15.07 2.15
CA LYS A 182 -27.44 14.95 1.01
C LYS A 182 -28.71 14.18 1.35
N ILE A 183 -28.58 13.07 2.05
CA ILE A 183 -29.72 12.27 2.51
C ILE A 183 -30.59 13.10 3.45
N ARG A 184 -30.01 13.79 4.40
CA ARG A 184 -30.73 14.66 5.34
C ARG A 184 -31.48 15.78 4.62
N TYR A 185 -30.83 16.44 3.67
CA TYR A 185 -31.47 17.48 2.86
C TYR A 185 -32.68 16.97 2.08
N ILE A 186 -32.52 15.85 1.36
CA ILE A 186 -33.62 15.28 0.57
C ILE A 186 -34.76 14.82 1.49
N SER A 187 -34.44 14.19 2.62
CA SER A 187 -35.46 13.77 3.60
C SER A 187 -36.28 14.95 4.07
N MET A 188 -35.63 16.04 4.51
CA MET A 188 -36.32 17.26 4.95
C MET A 188 -37.21 17.87 3.85
N LYS A 189 -36.75 17.89 2.61
CA LYS A 189 -37.54 18.41 1.47
C LYS A 189 -38.74 17.52 1.13
N LEU A 190 -38.59 16.21 1.22
CA LEU A 190 -39.71 15.28 1.02
C LEU A 190 -40.76 15.41 2.13
N ASP A 191 -40.31 15.53 3.39
CA ASP A 191 -41.20 15.73 4.56
C ASP A 191 -41.97 17.06 4.44
N GLU A 192 -41.32 18.15 4.01
CA GLU A 192 -41.96 19.45 3.77
C GLU A 192 -43.00 19.39 2.67
N ASN A 193 -42.70 18.71 1.55
CA ASN A 193 -43.66 18.51 0.46
C ASN A 193 -44.86 17.66 0.91
N GLU A 194 -44.62 16.62 1.72
CA GLU A 194 -45.70 15.76 2.25
C GLU A 194 -46.60 16.54 3.18
N ARG A 195 -46.02 17.35 4.11
CA ARG A 195 -46.77 18.25 5.01
C ARG A 195 -47.61 19.25 4.20
N GLY A 196 -47.02 19.88 3.15
CA GLY A 196 -47.75 20.79 2.29
C GLY A 196 -48.90 20.13 1.54
N ASN A 197 -48.74 18.89 1.07
CA ASN A 197 -49.78 18.13 0.42
C ASN A 197 -50.89 17.75 1.38
N ILE A 198 -50.59 17.30 2.61
CA ILE A 198 -51.59 17.01 3.65
C ILE A 198 -52.42 18.25 3.99
N THR A 199 -51.77 19.41 4.14
CA THR A 199 -52.47 20.68 4.42
C THR A 199 -53.41 21.07 3.27
N ARG A 200 -52.97 20.90 2.00
CA ARG A 200 -53.83 21.13 0.82
C ARG A 200 -55.02 20.17 0.80
N LEU A 201 -54.81 18.88 1.06
CA LEU A 201 -55.87 17.88 1.12
C LEU A 201 -56.88 18.15 2.22
N MET A 202 -56.46 18.62 3.43
CA MET A 202 -57.34 19.05 4.49
C MET A 202 -58.20 20.21 4.02
N LYS A 203 -57.62 21.24 3.38
CA LYS A 203 -58.36 22.38 2.87
C LYS A 203 -59.39 21.98 1.79
N VAL A 204 -58.97 21.13 0.85
CA VAL A 204 -59.90 20.60 -0.17
C VAL A 204 -61.05 19.80 0.46
N LYS A 205 -60.77 18.97 1.47
CA LYS A 205 -61.81 18.23 2.23
C LYS A 205 -62.80 19.19 2.87
N ASP A 206 -62.31 20.25 3.52
CA ASP A 206 -63.20 21.23 4.19
C ASP A 206 -64.07 21.97 3.17
N MET A 207 -63.56 22.34 2.01
CA MET A 207 -64.31 22.96 0.91
C MET A 207 -65.44 22.01 0.39
N VAL A 208 -65.08 20.75 0.12
CA VAL A 208 -66.05 19.76 -0.36
C VAL A 208 -67.16 19.49 0.70
N LEU A 209 -66.84 19.50 1.99
CA LEU A 209 -67.82 19.37 3.05
C LEU A 209 -68.74 20.61 3.15
N GLN A 210 -68.23 21.80 2.95
CA GLN A 210 -69.02 23.04 2.89
C GLN A 210 -70.00 23.04 1.71
N GLU A 211 -69.54 22.72 0.53
CA GLU A 211 -70.37 22.58 -0.66
C GLU A 211 -71.47 21.51 -0.45
N ALA A 212 -71.13 20.37 0.13
CA ALA A 212 -72.09 19.32 0.41
C ALA A 212 -73.18 19.75 1.44
N HIS A 213 -72.83 20.61 2.41
CA HIS A 213 -73.77 21.19 3.35
C HIS A 213 -74.72 22.25 2.71
N GLU A 214 -74.20 23.04 1.79
CA GLU A 214 -74.99 24.04 1.04
C GLU A 214 -75.96 23.38 0.09
N PHE A 215 -75.63 22.23 -0.51
CA PHE A 215 -76.61 21.43 -1.31
C PHE A 215 -77.65 20.76 -0.51
N GLN A 216 -77.50 20.54 0.80
CA GLN A 216 -78.52 19.91 1.70
C GLN A 216 -79.46 20.87 2.38
N GLN A 217 -79.27 22.19 2.23
CA GLN A 217 -80.23 23.17 2.70
C GLN A 217 -81.34 23.37 1.65
N PRO A 218 -82.62 22.93 1.85
CA PRO A 218 -83.69 23.19 0.95
C PRO A 218 -83.96 24.70 0.92
N ALA A 219 -84.10 25.27 -0.25
CA ALA A 219 -84.47 26.65 -0.46
C ALA A 219 -85.85 26.88 0.24
N SER A 220 -85.80 27.69 1.27
CA SER A 220 -87.01 28.18 1.98
C SER A 220 -87.68 29.23 1.18
#